data_57de3fd2effde41c69c296b2e55c0859
#
_entry.id   57de3fd2effde41c69c296b2e55c0859
#
_cell.length_a   1.000
_cell.length_b   1.000
_cell.length_c   1.000
_cell.angle_alpha   90.00
_cell.angle_beta   90.00
_cell.angle_gamma   90.00
#
_symmetry.space_group_name_H-M   'P 1'
#
loop_
_entity.id
_entity.type
_entity.pdbx_description
1 polymer ?
#
loop_
_entity_poly.entity_id
_entity_poly.type
_entity_poly.pdbx_seq_one_letter_code
_entity_poly.pdbx_strand_id
1 'polypeptide(L)'
;MKKKIKRSTEKDYNEFRKNFVFSCIDVIIIKYYSVLLTKRTQNPHKGSWHLPGNIIRKNETMKQAVKRAAKNELNLNVKIKKYVGVDENLNSFRHDVSHGFIVSPISGKIKTDFQSEELKFFKKIPKNTVPHHKKMIKDVFNKFKKI
;
A
#
# COMPACT_ATOMS: atom_id res chain seq x y z
N MET A 1 7.15 15.01 24.43
CA MET A 1 6.30 13.77 24.53
C MET A 1 5.87 13.33 23.15
N LYS A 2 6.07 12.05 22.84
CA LYS A 2 5.53 11.47 21.60
C LYS A 2 4.01 11.42 21.68
N LYS A 3 3.32 12.02 20.71
CA LYS A 3 1.87 11.92 20.61
C LYS A 3 1.48 10.49 20.22
N LYS A 4 0.47 9.95 20.89
CA LYS A 4 -0.03 8.60 20.59
C LYS A 4 -0.62 8.54 19.19
N ILE A 5 -0.27 7.51 18.42
CA ILE A 5 -0.86 7.24 17.11
C ILE A 5 -2.33 6.86 17.31
N LYS A 6 -3.22 7.53 16.60
CA LYS A 6 -4.66 7.35 16.75
C LYS A 6 -5.29 6.70 15.53
N ARG A 7 -5.94 5.56 15.73
CA ARG A 7 -6.83 4.97 14.73
C ARG A 7 -8.20 5.65 14.84
N SER A 8 -8.76 6.10 13.73
CA SER A 8 -10.08 6.70 13.69
C SER A 8 -11.19 5.64 13.89
N THR A 9 -12.36 6.10 14.35
CA THR A 9 -13.57 5.29 14.35
C THR A 9 -14.08 5.11 12.91
N GLU A 10 -14.94 4.12 12.69
CA GLU A 10 -15.59 3.94 11.39
C GLU A 10 -16.43 5.15 11.00
N LYS A 11 -17.11 5.77 11.95
CA LYS A 11 -17.88 7.00 11.72
C LYS A 11 -16.99 8.14 11.23
N ASP A 12 -15.87 8.40 11.91
CA ASP A 12 -14.92 9.43 11.51
C ASP A 12 -14.32 9.15 10.13
N TYR A 13 -13.97 7.91 9.86
CA TYR A 13 -13.48 7.49 8.55
C TYR A 13 -14.50 7.79 7.45
N ASN A 14 -15.76 7.43 7.64
CA ASN A 14 -16.81 7.66 6.64
C ASN A 14 -17.09 9.14 6.40
N GLU A 15 -17.08 9.96 7.44
CA GLU A 15 -17.24 11.41 7.29
C GLU A 15 -16.03 12.03 6.60
N PHE A 16 -14.84 11.62 6.96
CA PHE A 16 -13.60 12.11 6.35
C PHE A 16 -13.54 11.77 4.85
N ARG A 17 -13.83 10.53 4.46
CA ARG A 17 -13.76 10.15 3.05
C ARG A 17 -14.73 10.91 2.14
N LYS A 18 -15.85 11.37 2.70
CA LYS A 18 -16.83 12.17 1.95
C LYS A 18 -16.39 13.61 1.74
N ASN A 19 -15.55 14.14 2.60
CA ASN A 19 -15.26 15.58 2.66
C ASN A 19 -13.79 15.93 2.47
N PHE A 20 -12.86 14.99 2.65
CA PHE A 20 -11.43 15.28 2.66
C PHE A 20 -10.61 14.26 1.90
N VAL A 21 -9.36 14.61 1.62
CA VAL A 21 -8.39 13.77 0.93
C VAL A 21 -7.59 12.97 1.96
N PHE A 22 -7.48 11.66 1.73
CA PHE A 22 -6.61 10.82 2.56
C PHE A 22 -5.16 10.89 2.09
N SER A 23 -4.23 10.85 3.04
CA SER A 23 -2.83 10.58 2.78
C SER A 23 -2.55 9.11 3.08
N CYS A 24 -1.99 8.40 2.10
CA CYS A 24 -1.76 6.96 2.15
C CYS A 24 -0.31 6.63 1.84
N ILE A 25 0.10 5.43 2.22
CA ILE A 25 1.38 4.85 1.79
C ILE A 25 1.13 3.52 1.09
N ASP A 26 2.00 3.20 0.14
CA ASP A 26 2.04 1.93 -0.53
C ASP A 26 3.38 1.25 -0.31
N VAL A 27 3.34 -0.05 -0.05
CA VAL A 27 4.49 -0.90 0.22
C VAL A 27 4.86 -1.62 -1.07
N ILE A 28 6.09 -1.41 -1.56
CA ILE A 28 6.57 -2.01 -2.79
C ILE A 28 7.69 -2.98 -2.46
N ILE A 29 7.45 -4.27 -2.66
CA ILE A 29 8.45 -5.32 -2.50
C ILE A 29 8.76 -5.89 -3.87
N ILE A 30 10.04 -5.79 -4.28
CA ILE A 30 10.52 -6.33 -5.54
C ILE A 30 11.47 -7.48 -5.25
N LYS A 31 11.26 -8.61 -5.92
CA LYS A 31 12.11 -9.78 -5.83
C LYS A 31 12.21 -10.43 -7.21
N TYR A 32 13.44 -10.61 -7.71
CA TYR A 32 13.68 -11.22 -9.02
C TYR A 32 12.84 -10.60 -10.15
N TYR A 33 12.88 -9.27 -10.24
CA TYR A 33 12.11 -8.49 -11.23
C TYR A 33 10.59 -8.67 -11.14
N SER A 34 10.10 -9.10 -9.99
CA SER A 34 8.67 -9.26 -9.71
C SER A 34 8.25 -8.33 -8.59
N VAL A 35 7.02 -7.86 -8.63
CA VAL A 35 6.41 -7.04 -7.58
C VAL A 35 5.34 -7.83 -6.84
N LEU A 36 5.31 -7.67 -5.51
CA LEU A 36 4.29 -8.29 -4.68
C LEU A 36 3.00 -7.49 -4.72
N LEU A 37 1.92 -8.13 -5.12
CA LEU A 37 0.58 -7.56 -5.13
C LEU A 37 -0.36 -8.41 -4.29
N THR A 38 -1.40 -7.75 -3.78
CA THR A 38 -2.50 -8.40 -3.07
C THR A 38 -3.80 -8.16 -3.82
N LYS A 39 -4.73 -9.10 -3.71
CA LYS A 39 -6.03 -9.00 -4.37
C LYS A 39 -7.06 -8.39 -3.45
N ARG A 40 -7.82 -7.44 -3.94
CA ARG A 40 -8.85 -6.78 -3.13
C ARG A 40 -10.04 -7.71 -2.90
N THR A 41 -10.48 -7.77 -1.65
CA THR A 41 -11.66 -8.55 -1.24
C THR A 41 -12.92 -7.72 -1.11
N GLN A 42 -12.78 -6.38 -1.14
CA GLN A 42 -13.90 -5.45 -0.92
C GLN A 42 -13.92 -4.35 -1.99
N ASN A 43 -15.11 -3.78 -2.19
CA ASN A 43 -15.27 -2.60 -3.04
C ASN A 43 -14.62 -1.35 -2.39
N PRO A 44 -14.14 -0.37 -3.17
CA PRO A 44 -14.09 -0.37 -4.63
C PRO A 44 -13.02 -1.34 -5.18
N HIS A 45 -13.16 -1.71 -6.45
CA HIS A 45 -12.20 -2.56 -7.17
C HIS A 45 -12.06 -4.00 -6.64
N LYS A 46 -13.12 -4.58 -6.07
CA LYS A 46 -13.12 -6.00 -5.63
C LYS A 46 -12.60 -6.92 -6.74
N GLY A 47 -11.67 -7.80 -6.39
CA GLY A 47 -11.04 -8.72 -7.34
C GLY A 47 -9.85 -8.15 -8.11
N SER A 48 -9.56 -6.86 -7.95
CA SER A 48 -8.40 -6.22 -8.57
C SER A 48 -7.14 -6.38 -7.74
N TRP A 49 -6.00 -6.43 -8.42
CA TRP A 49 -4.69 -6.44 -7.77
C TRP A 49 -4.26 -5.03 -7.39
N HIS A 50 -3.57 -4.90 -6.27
CA HIS A 50 -3.04 -3.63 -5.79
C HIS A 50 -1.80 -3.83 -4.94
N LEU A 51 -1.05 -2.74 -4.75
CA LEU A 51 0.05 -2.73 -3.78
C LEU A 51 -0.52 -2.82 -2.36
N PRO A 52 0.13 -3.56 -1.45
CA PRO A 52 -0.20 -3.44 -0.04
C PRO A 52 -0.01 -2.00 0.42
N GLY A 53 -0.88 -1.52 1.29
CA GLY A 53 -0.78 -0.14 1.75
C GLY A 53 -1.92 0.21 2.70
N ASN A 54 -1.84 1.40 3.28
CA ASN A 54 -2.87 1.86 4.20
C ASN A 54 -2.84 3.39 4.34
N ILE A 55 -3.88 3.91 4.97
CA ILE A 55 -4.00 5.32 5.34
C ILE A 55 -2.98 5.62 6.45
N ILE A 56 -2.35 6.79 6.37
CA ILE A 56 -1.51 7.30 7.45
C ILE A 56 -2.43 7.74 8.59
N ARG A 57 -2.12 7.30 9.81
CA ARG A 57 -2.90 7.62 10.99
C ARG A 57 -2.47 8.95 11.61
N LYS A 58 -3.35 9.56 12.39
CA LYS A 58 -3.01 10.76 13.16
C LYS A 58 -1.80 10.50 14.05
N ASN A 59 -0.83 11.41 14.03
CA ASN A 59 0.44 11.34 14.78
C ASN A 59 1.43 10.25 14.32
N GLU A 60 1.19 9.65 13.17
CA GLU A 60 2.05 8.65 12.55
C GLU A 60 2.88 9.28 11.43
N THR A 61 4.16 8.99 11.37
CA THR A 61 4.98 9.36 10.22
C THR A 61 4.74 8.41 9.05
N MET A 62 5.11 8.81 7.84
CA MET A 62 5.02 7.92 6.67
C MET A 62 5.82 6.63 6.90
N LYS A 63 7.03 6.73 7.46
CA LYS A 63 7.89 5.56 7.74
C LYS A 63 7.24 4.61 8.74
N GLN A 64 6.61 5.13 9.77
CA GLN A 64 5.85 4.31 10.72
C GLN A 64 4.66 3.63 10.06
N ALA A 65 3.94 4.36 9.20
CA ALA A 65 2.80 3.81 8.47
C ALA A 65 3.23 2.67 7.52
N VAL A 66 4.35 2.82 6.82
CA VAL A 66 4.91 1.77 5.96
C VAL A 66 5.21 0.51 6.75
N LYS A 67 5.90 0.64 7.88
CA LYS A 67 6.25 -0.50 8.74
C LYS A 67 5.02 -1.17 9.33
N ARG A 68 4.04 -0.38 9.76
CA ARG A 68 2.76 -0.90 10.27
C ARG A 68 1.99 -1.64 9.19
N ALA A 69 1.86 -1.08 8.00
CA ALA A 69 1.16 -1.73 6.88
C ALA A 69 1.84 -3.04 6.49
N ALA A 70 3.17 -3.06 6.38
CA ALA A 70 3.91 -4.29 6.09
C ALA A 70 3.69 -5.36 7.16
N LYS A 71 3.68 -4.95 8.43
CA LYS A 71 3.45 -5.89 9.53
C LYS A 71 2.02 -6.44 9.53
N ASN A 72 1.03 -5.57 9.40
CA ASN A 72 -0.37 -5.95 9.50
C ASN A 72 -0.86 -6.73 8.27
N GLU A 73 -0.45 -6.33 7.08
CA GLU A 73 -0.94 -6.95 5.85
C GLU A 73 -0.09 -8.11 5.35
N LEU A 74 1.23 -8.08 5.61
CA LEU A 74 2.17 -9.06 5.07
C LEU A 74 2.86 -9.88 6.15
N ASN A 75 2.67 -9.55 7.42
CA ASN A 75 3.40 -10.15 8.54
C ASN A 75 4.91 -10.05 8.40
N LEU A 76 5.39 -8.93 7.86
CA LEU A 76 6.81 -8.67 7.64
C LEU A 76 7.28 -7.47 8.44
N ASN A 77 8.47 -7.59 9.03
CA ASN A 77 9.27 -6.46 9.47
C ASN A 77 10.13 -6.04 8.27
N VAL A 78 10.14 -4.75 7.96
CA VAL A 78 10.79 -4.28 6.74
C VAL A 78 11.73 -3.11 7.01
N LYS A 79 12.72 -2.99 6.14
CA LYS A 79 13.61 -1.82 6.04
C LYS A 79 13.17 -1.01 4.83
N ILE A 80 13.01 0.31 5.01
CA ILE A 80 12.70 1.21 3.91
C ILE A 80 13.96 1.46 3.10
N LYS A 81 13.88 1.19 1.78
CA LYS A 81 15.00 1.36 0.85
C LYS A 81 14.91 2.65 0.09
N LYS A 82 13.73 3.02 -0.41
CA LYS A 82 13.60 4.20 -1.26
C LYS A 82 12.15 4.69 -1.34
N TYR A 83 11.99 6.01 -1.28
CA TYR A 83 10.75 6.69 -1.66
C TYR A 83 10.70 6.86 -3.19
N VAL A 84 9.63 6.45 -3.82
CA VAL A 84 9.54 6.42 -5.29
C VAL A 84 8.58 7.44 -5.86
N GLY A 85 7.87 8.17 -5.05
CA GLY A 85 6.97 9.22 -5.51
C GLY A 85 5.56 9.07 -5.01
N VAL A 86 4.68 9.88 -5.58
CA VAL A 86 3.29 10.02 -5.17
C VAL A 86 2.37 9.83 -6.36
N ASP A 87 1.25 9.16 -6.14
CA ASP A 87 0.14 9.06 -7.10
C ASP A 87 -1.17 9.44 -6.44
N GLU A 88 -2.12 9.82 -7.26
CA GLU A 88 -3.46 10.23 -6.83
C GLU A 88 -4.49 9.21 -7.30
N ASN A 89 -5.45 8.94 -6.45
CA ASN A 89 -6.59 8.10 -6.78
C ASN A 89 -7.88 8.87 -6.50
N LEU A 90 -8.54 9.29 -7.56
CA LEU A 90 -9.83 9.97 -7.48
C LEU A 90 -10.93 9.03 -7.95
N ASN A 91 -11.78 8.60 -7.04
CA ASN A 91 -12.97 7.83 -7.39
C ASN A 91 -14.17 8.30 -6.57
N SER A 92 -15.37 7.77 -6.90
CA SER A 92 -16.60 8.17 -6.23
C SER A 92 -16.66 7.78 -4.75
N PHE A 93 -15.84 6.81 -4.34
CA PHE A 93 -15.82 6.35 -2.94
C PHE A 93 -14.91 7.21 -2.08
N ARG A 94 -13.69 7.52 -2.56
CA ARG A 94 -12.76 8.37 -1.80
C ARG A 94 -11.63 8.92 -2.69
N HIS A 95 -11.00 9.98 -2.20
CA HIS A 95 -9.84 10.60 -2.84
C HIS A 95 -8.60 10.35 -2.00
N ASP A 96 -7.57 9.73 -2.59
CA ASP A 96 -6.31 9.40 -1.91
C ASP A 96 -5.13 10.06 -2.60
N VAL A 97 -4.16 10.48 -1.80
CA VAL A 97 -2.80 10.79 -2.25
C VAL A 97 -1.91 9.70 -1.65
N SER A 98 -1.29 8.89 -2.49
CA SER A 98 -0.53 7.71 -2.07
C SER A 98 0.96 7.87 -2.33
N HIS A 99 1.77 7.62 -1.30
CA HIS A 99 3.23 7.68 -1.36
C HIS A 99 3.80 6.27 -1.43
N GLY A 100 4.58 5.96 -2.47
CA GLY A 100 5.17 4.65 -2.66
C GLY A 100 6.56 4.53 -2.03
N PHE A 101 6.80 3.41 -1.35
CA PHE A 101 8.09 3.10 -0.72
C PHE A 101 8.54 1.70 -1.11
N ILE A 102 9.73 1.59 -1.68
CA ILE A 102 10.39 0.31 -1.85
C ILE A 102 10.96 -0.11 -0.50
N VAL A 103 10.61 -1.31 -0.09
CA VAL A 103 11.06 -1.89 1.19
C VAL A 103 11.72 -3.25 0.97
N SER A 104 12.52 -3.66 1.95
CA SER A 104 13.16 -4.96 1.97
C SER A 104 12.77 -5.69 3.25
N PRO A 105 12.31 -6.95 3.17
CA PRO A 105 12.00 -7.74 4.38
C PRO A 105 13.25 -7.96 5.23
N ILE A 106 13.12 -7.78 6.54
CA ILE A 106 14.15 -8.08 7.53
C ILE A 106 13.85 -9.40 8.20
N SER A 107 12.60 -9.63 8.58
CA SER A 107 12.13 -10.83 9.27
C SER A 107 10.64 -11.04 9.06
N GLY A 108 10.15 -12.21 9.45
CA GLY A 108 8.77 -12.59 9.32
C GLY A 108 8.53 -13.45 8.07
N LYS A 109 7.32 -14.00 7.99
CA LYS A 109 6.85 -14.77 6.85
C LYS A 109 5.56 -14.17 6.33
N ILE A 110 5.44 -14.05 5.02
CA ILE A 110 4.20 -13.60 4.39
C ILE A 110 3.09 -14.58 4.76
N LYS A 111 2.04 -14.03 5.40
CA LYS A 111 0.81 -14.77 5.67
C LYS A 111 -0.33 -14.05 4.98
N THR A 112 -1.17 -14.83 4.30
CA THR A 112 -2.47 -14.35 3.89
C THR A 112 -3.40 -14.44 5.11
N ASP A 113 -3.99 -13.31 5.52
CA ASP A 113 -5.10 -13.37 6.49
C ASP A 113 -6.40 -13.67 5.74
N PHE A 114 -7.50 -13.85 6.48
CA PHE A 114 -8.79 -14.16 5.84
C PHE A 114 -9.36 -12.99 5.03
N GLN A 115 -8.77 -11.83 5.09
CA GLN A 115 -9.25 -10.63 4.39
C GLN A 115 -8.55 -10.43 3.07
N SER A 116 -7.36 -11.01 2.87
CA SER A 116 -6.69 -11.02 1.58
C SER A 116 -6.82 -12.40 0.94
N GLU A 117 -7.49 -12.48 -0.19
CA GLU A 117 -7.69 -13.74 -0.90
C GLU A 117 -6.37 -14.28 -1.44
N GLU A 118 -5.47 -13.41 -1.93
CA GLU A 118 -4.21 -13.82 -2.52
C GLU A 118 -3.11 -12.77 -2.36
N LEU A 119 -1.88 -13.26 -2.19
CA LEU A 119 -0.63 -12.50 -2.31
C LEU A 119 0.24 -13.19 -3.34
N LYS A 120 0.72 -12.46 -4.34
CA LYS A 120 1.49 -13.06 -5.43
C LYS A 120 2.50 -12.07 -6.00
N PHE A 121 3.67 -12.62 -6.40
CA PHE A 121 4.68 -11.87 -7.15
C PHE A 121 4.39 -11.92 -8.64
N PHE A 122 4.44 -10.76 -9.30
CA PHE A 122 4.19 -10.63 -10.74
C PHE A 122 5.38 -10.00 -11.45
N LYS A 123 5.86 -10.66 -12.50
CA LYS A 123 6.85 -10.06 -13.42
C LYS A 123 6.21 -9.09 -14.39
N LYS A 124 4.97 -9.37 -14.78
CA LYS A 124 4.15 -8.48 -15.62
C LYS A 124 2.96 -7.99 -14.82
N ILE A 125 2.65 -6.71 -14.94
CA ILE A 125 1.52 -6.10 -14.24
C ILE A 125 0.21 -6.73 -14.77
N PRO A 126 -0.62 -7.34 -13.90
CA PRO A 126 -1.91 -7.88 -14.31
C PRO A 126 -2.82 -6.78 -14.89
N LYS A 127 -3.64 -7.13 -15.88
CA LYS A 127 -4.58 -6.19 -16.52
C LYS A 127 -5.55 -5.58 -15.50
N ASN A 128 -5.99 -6.37 -14.53
CA ASN A 128 -6.93 -5.95 -13.50
C ASN A 128 -6.24 -5.38 -12.25
N THR A 129 -5.12 -4.69 -12.44
CA THR A 129 -4.47 -3.93 -11.37
C THR A 129 -5.12 -2.56 -11.24
N VAL A 130 -5.29 -2.08 -10.02
CA VAL A 130 -5.82 -0.74 -9.72
C VAL A 130 -5.01 0.32 -10.50
N PRO A 131 -5.66 1.24 -11.24
CA PRO A 131 -4.97 2.11 -12.20
C PRO A 131 -3.81 2.95 -11.65
N HIS A 132 -3.98 3.59 -10.50
CA HIS A 132 -2.92 4.43 -9.91
C HIS A 132 -1.73 3.58 -9.44
N HIS A 133 -1.97 2.35 -8.99
CA HIS A 133 -0.89 1.41 -8.66
C HIS A 133 -0.18 0.89 -9.91
N LYS A 134 -0.93 0.65 -10.98
CA LYS A 134 -0.35 0.26 -12.27
C LYS A 134 0.68 1.29 -12.74
N LYS A 135 0.36 2.57 -12.66
CA LYS A 135 1.26 3.66 -13.02
C LYS A 135 2.52 3.66 -12.14
N MET A 136 2.34 3.58 -10.82
CA MET A 136 3.45 3.56 -9.87
C MET A 136 4.38 2.37 -10.09
N ILE A 137 3.83 1.18 -10.33
CA ILE A 137 4.62 -0.04 -10.60
C ILE A 137 5.42 0.11 -11.90
N LYS A 138 4.81 0.66 -12.95
CA LYS A 138 5.50 0.93 -14.21
C LYS A 138 6.69 1.85 -14.01
N ASP A 139 6.49 2.94 -13.26
CA ASP A 139 7.55 3.90 -12.96
C ASP A 139 8.70 3.23 -12.18
N VAL A 140 8.38 2.38 -11.22
CA VAL A 140 9.35 1.62 -10.44
C VAL A 140 10.14 0.66 -11.32
N PHE A 141 9.47 -0.12 -12.16
CA PHE A 141 10.13 -1.05 -13.07
C PHE A 141 11.05 -0.34 -14.07
N ASN A 142 10.67 0.85 -14.53
CA ASN A 142 11.49 1.62 -15.46
C ASN A 142 12.74 2.23 -14.81
N LYS A 143 12.61 2.70 -13.56
CA LYS A 143 13.68 3.41 -12.85
C LYS A 143 14.58 2.49 -12.01
N PHE A 144 14.06 1.38 -11.52
CA PHE A 144 14.72 0.54 -10.49
C PHE A 144 14.75 -0.93 -10.87
N LYS A 145 15.11 -1.22 -12.13
CA LYS A 145 15.14 -2.60 -12.69
C LYS A 145 16.06 -3.59 -11.94
N LYS A 146 17.00 -3.07 -11.15
CA LYS A 146 18.04 -3.89 -10.49
C LYS A 146 17.93 -3.94 -8.96
N ILE A 147 16.76 -3.69 -8.41
CA ILE A 147 16.58 -3.76 -6.96
C ILE A 147 16.26 -5.18 -6.53
#